data_135fa34f42715782c3f61bf52fbf23eb
#
_entry.id   135fa34f42715782c3f61bf52fbf23eb
#
_cell.length_a   1.000
_cell.length_b   1.000
_cell.length_c   1.000
_cell.angle_alpha   90.00
_cell.angle_beta   90.00
_cell.angle_gamma   90.00
#
_symmetry.space_group_name_H-M   'P 1'
#
loop_
_entity.id
_entity.type
_entity.pdbx_description
1 polymer ?
#
loop_
_entity_poly.entity_id
_entity_poly.type
_entity_poly.pdbx_seq_one_letter_code
_entity_poly.pdbx_strand_id
1 'polypeptide(L)'
;SSHYVTTQVNYNGKLAFSAEGTYSPRNEASPIDMTANVAGFPLSLANPFIGAKNAALDGTIDGSLSIRGTTNNMLFNGLITPHEASFFLPLVGNKFAIDTPPIKFHDSKLIFEDVNLRAQGKKQSFSINGYLTLLGRQALTTDLQIVGNEVELIDSKASRGQMLYGKLLTSGNINVKGHI
;
A
#
# COMPACT_ATOMS: atom_id res chain seq x y z
N SER A 1 22.34 -26.03 -9.82
CA SER A 1 22.88 -25.34 -8.62
C SER A 1 21.88 -24.33 -8.10
N SER A 2 21.75 -24.27 -6.81
CA SER A 2 20.99 -23.24 -6.10
C SER A 2 21.99 -22.21 -5.57
N HIS A 3 21.61 -20.95 -5.59
CA HIS A 3 22.42 -19.85 -5.10
C HIS A 3 21.68 -19.20 -3.93
N TYR A 4 22.39 -19.03 -2.80
CA TYR A 4 21.86 -18.27 -1.70
C TYR A 4 22.06 -16.77 -1.98
N VAL A 5 21.02 -15.99 -1.78
CA VAL A 5 21.00 -14.55 -2.04
C VAL A 5 20.58 -13.85 -0.76
N THR A 6 21.29 -12.78 -0.43
CA THR A 6 20.91 -11.89 0.68
C THR A 6 21.07 -10.45 0.24
N THR A 7 20.16 -9.59 0.70
CA THR A 7 20.23 -8.14 0.51
C THR A 7 19.74 -7.42 1.75
N GLN A 8 20.28 -6.23 2.00
CA GLN A 8 19.92 -5.39 3.12
C GLN A 8 19.88 -3.94 2.69
N VAL A 9 18.92 -3.20 3.24
CA VAL A 9 18.81 -1.74 3.07
C VAL A 9 18.75 -1.09 4.45
N ASN A 10 19.68 -0.19 4.70
CA ASN A 10 19.70 0.62 5.91
C ASN A 10 19.11 2.00 5.60
N TYR A 11 18.28 2.49 6.51
CA TYR A 11 17.74 3.83 6.49
C TYR A 11 18.03 4.52 7.82
N ASN A 12 18.67 5.70 7.78
CA ASN A 12 19.08 6.42 8.98
C ASN A 12 19.90 5.58 9.97
N GLY A 13 20.79 4.73 9.44
CA GLY A 13 21.67 3.86 10.25
C GLY A 13 21.00 2.63 10.86
N LYS A 14 19.72 2.38 10.56
CA LYS A 14 18.96 1.19 11.00
C LYS A 14 18.64 0.30 9.82
N LEU A 15 18.63 -1.01 10.04
CA LEU A 15 18.18 -1.97 9.05
C LEU A 15 16.68 -1.81 8.84
N ALA A 16 16.29 -1.31 7.66
CA ALA A 16 14.88 -1.05 7.32
C ALA A 16 14.27 -2.15 6.44
N PHE A 17 15.12 -2.86 5.69
CA PHE A 17 14.70 -3.96 4.84
C PHE A 17 15.80 -5.00 4.75
N SER A 18 15.44 -6.27 4.79
CA SER A 18 16.31 -7.38 4.45
C SER A 18 15.53 -8.41 3.63
N ALA A 19 16.21 -9.07 2.71
CA ALA A 19 15.67 -10.24 2.04
C ALA A 19 16.75 -11.30 1.92
N GLU A 20 16.38 -12.54 2.17
CA GLU A 20 17.26 -13.68 2.07
C GLU A 20 16.52 -14.91 1.53
N GLY A 21 17.25 -15.80 0.89
CA GLY A 21 16.67 -17.02 0.34
C GLY A 21 17.49 -17.61 -0.77
N THR A 22 16.83 -18.38 -1.62
CA THR A 22 17.50 -19.13 -2.69
C THR A 22 16.99 -18.75 -4.07
N TYR A 23 17.92 -18.72 -5.01
CA TYR A 23 17.65 -18.68 -6.43
C TYR A 23 18.13 -19.98 -7.08
N SER A 24 17.21 -20.73 -7.67
CA SER A 24 17.45 -22.04 -8.25
C SER A 24 17.06 -22.06 -9.75
N PRO A 25 17.91 -21.60 -10.66
CA PRO A 25 17.56 -21.41 -12.07
C PRO A 25 17.16 -22.70 -12.80
N ARG A 26 17.49 -23.87 -12.26
CA ARG A 26 17.05 -25.17 -12.80
C ARG A 26 15.64 -25.58 -12.37
N ASN A 27 15.07 -24.92 -11.38
CA ASN A 27 13.69 -25.10 -10.99
C ASN A 27 12.83 -24.11 -11.78
N GLU A 28 12.37 -24.50 -12.98
CA GLU A 28 11.63 -23.63 -13.89
C GLU A 28 10.30 -23.14 -13.31
N ALA A 29 9.67 -23.93 -12.44
CA ALA A 29 8.38 -23.60 -11.85
C ALA A 29 8.48 -22.51 -10.75
N SER A 30 9.53 -22.60 -9.92
CA SER A 30 9.74 -21.66 -8.81
C SER A 30 11.24 -21.50 -8.53
N PRO A 31 11.98 -20.78 -9.39
CA PRO A 31 13.40 -20.52 -9.17
C PRO A 31 13.69 -19.62 -7.98
N ILE A 32 12.71 -18.83 -7.52
CA ILE A 32 12.83 -17.86 -6.42
C ILE A 32 12.09 -18.41 -5.20
N ASP A 33 12.78 -18.49 -4.06
CA ASP A 33 12.22 -18.76 -2.73
C ASP A 33 12.97 -17.91 -1.71
N MET A 34 12.36 -16.78 -1.33
CA MET A 34 12.98 -15.77 -0.48
C MET A 34 12.01 -15.34 0.64
N THR A 35 12.57 -14.87 1.73
CA THR A 35 11.84 -14.15 2.79
C THR A 35 12.38 -12.73 2.86
N ALA A 36 11.46 -11.77 2.83
CA ALA A 36 11.76 -10.36 3.05
C ALA A 36 11.20 -9.90 4.38
N ASN A 37 12.01 -9.15 5.13
CA ASN A 37 11.61 -8.53 6.38
C ASN A 37 11.74 -7.02 6.26
N VAL A 38 10.76 -6.32 6.79
CA VAL A 38 10.63 -4.87 6.76
C VAL A 38 10.51 -4.38 8.20
N ALA A 39 11.31 -3.42 8.61
CA ALA A 39 11.32 -2.88 9.96
C ALA A 39 11.44 -1.35 9.92
N GLY A 40 10.35 -0.64 10.21
CA GLY A 40 10.30 0.81 10.17
C GLY A 40 10.62 1.39 8.78
N PHE A 41 10.25 0.69 7.71
CA PHE A 41 10.52 1.15 6.35
C PHE A 41 9.64 2.35 6.01
N PRO A 42 10.23 3.51 5.63
CA PRO A 42 9.46 4.71 5.36
C PRO A 42 8.61 4.59 4.11
N LEU A 43 7.31 4.81 4.22
CA LEU A 43 6.39 4.84 3.08
C LEU A 43 6.72 5.97 2.10
N SER A 44 7.32 7.05 2.58
CA SER A 44 7.74 8.19 1.75
C SER A 44 8.74 7.82 0.65
N LEU A 45 9.49 6.71 0.79
CA LEU A 45 10.39 6.20 -0.25
C LEU A 45 9.65 5.69 -1.49
N ALA A 46 8.34 5.42 -1.39
CA ALA A 46 7.49 5.06 -2.53
C ALA A 46 6.99 6.29 -3.33
N ASN A 47 7.07 7.50 -2.78
CA ASN A 47 6.51 8.70 -3.39
C ASN A 47 7.06 9.01 -4.81
N PRO A 48 8.35 8.81 -5.13
CA PRO A 48 8.85 9.01 -6.49
C PRO A 48 8.16 8.11 -7.53
N PHE A 49 7.68 6.94 -7.13
CA PHE A 49 7.01 5.98 -8.02
C PHE A 49 5.51 6.29 -8.19
N ILE A 50 4.89 6.90 -7.17
CA ILE A 50 3.47 7.29 -7.20
C ILE A 50 3.27 8.58 -7.98
N GLY A 51 4.24 9.47 -7.91
CA GLY A 51 4.18 10.82 -8.48
C GLY A 51 3.45 11.82 -7.57
N ALA A 52 4.13 12.90 -7.24
CA ALA A 52 3.66 13.91 -6.27
C ALA A 52 2.33 14.59 -6.64
N LYS A 53 1.92 14.52 -7.92
CA LYS A 53 0.61 15.04 -8.39
C LYS A 53 -0.56 14.13 -8.00
N ASN A 54 -0.30 12.85 -7.76
CA ASN A 54 -1.31 11.84 -7.50
C ASN A 54 -1.56 11.69 -6.00
N ALA A 55 -0.50 11.40 -5.25
CA ALA A 55 -0.54 11.26 -3.80
C ALA A 55 0.85 11.40 -3.19
N ALA A 56 0.90 11.62 -1.88
CA ALA A 56 2.12 11.49 -1.10
C ALA A 56 1.87 10.64 0.14
N LEU A 57 2.67 9.59 0.31
CA LEU A 57 2.62 8.69 1.47
C LEU A 57 3.56 9.17 2.57
N ASP A 58 3.18 8.92 3.81
CA ASP A 58 3.95 9.19 5.01
C ASP A 58 3.71 8.08 6.05
N GLY A 59 4.61 7.97 7.04
CA GLY A 59 4.59 6.91 8.03
C GLY A 59 5.56 5.78 7.70
N THR A 60 5.47 4.68 8.43
CA THR A 60 6.36 3.52 8.28
C THR A 60 5.57 2.22 8.19
N ILE A 61 6.22 1.17 7.71
CA ILE A 61 5.69 -0.18 7.72
C ILE A 61 6.67 -1.15 8.34
N ASP A 62 6.13 -2.12 9.07
CA ASP A 62 6.79 -3.35 9.48
C ASP A 62 6.14 -4.55 8.79
N GLY A 63 6.87 -5.65 8.64
CA GLY A 63 6.28 -6.86 8.11
C GLY A 63 7.26 -7.93 7.70
N SER A 64 6.69 -9.05 7.28
CA SER A 64 7.43 -10.16 6.69
C SER A 64 6.65 -10.73 5.51
N LEU A 65 7.36 -10.94 4.42
CA LEU A 65 6.80 -11.44 3.16
C LEU A 65 7.61 -12.63 2.67
N SER A 66 6.95 -13.71 2.29
CA SER A 66 7.55 -14.75 1.46
C SER A 66 7.37 -14.38 -0.02
N ILE A 67 8.42 -14.58 -0.80
CA ILE A 67 8.49 -14.27 -2.22
C ILE A 67 8.86 -15.55 -2.96
N ARG A 68 7.96 -16.06 -3.80
CA ARG A 68 8.17 -17.31 -4.55
C ARG A 68 7.76 -17.16 -6.01
N GLY A 69 8.29 -18.03 -6.86
CA GLY A 69 7.91 -18.09 -8.26
C GLY A 69 9.04 -17.73 -9.23
N THR A 70 8.66 -17.18 -10.37
CA THR A 70 9.58 -16.75 -11.43
C THR A 70 9.70 -15.23 -11.46
N THR A 71 10.71 -14.70 -12.16
CA THR A 71 10.87 -13.25 -12.38
C THR A 71 9.67 -12.61 -13.09
N ASN A 72 8.89 -13.40 -13.83
CA ASN A 72 7.72 -12.93 -14.55
C ASN A 72 6.40 -13.16 -13.80
N ASN A 73 6.43 -14.04 -12.80
CA ASN A 73 5.25 -14.38 -11.99
C ASN A 73 5.69 -14.66 -10.55
N MET A 74 5.96 -13.59 -9.81
CA MET A 74 6.27 -13.66 -8.38
C MET A 74 4.99 -13.66 -7.55
N LEU A 75 4.95 -14.52 -6.55
CA LEU A 75 3.88 -14.60 -5.55
C LEU A 75 4.41 -14.05 -4.23
N PHE A 76 3.68 -13.09 -3.69
CA PHE A 76 3.96 -12.47 -2.41
C PHE A 76 2.91 -12.90 -1.40
N ASN A 77 3.35 -13.44 -0.25
CA ASN A 77 2.48 -13.83 0.84
C ASN A 77 3.06 -13.32 2.16
N GLY A 78 2.22 -12.78 3.03
CA GLY A 78 2.64 -12.31 4.33
C GLY A 78 1.77 -11.20 4.89
N LEU A 79 2.32 -10.46 5.85
CA LEU A 79 1.64 -9.37 6.53
C LEU A 79 2.51 -8.13 6.55
N ILE A 80 1.89 -6.97 6.40
CA ILE A 80 2.50 -5.68 6.67
C ILE A 80 1.64 -4.91 7.67
N THR A 81 2.30 -4.23 8.59
CA THR A 81 1.65 -3.40 9.60
C THR A 81 2.06 -1.95 9.39
N PRO A 82 1.14 -1.08 8.97
CA PRO A 82 1.39 0.35 8.89
C PRO A 82 1.46 0.98 10.28
N HIS A 83 2.38 1.93 10.48
CA HIS A 83 2.52 2.73 11.69
C HIS A 83 2.46 4.22 11.32
N GLU A 84 1.54 4.95 11.97
CA GLU A 84 1.28 6.38 11.70
C GLU A 84 1.14 6.68 10.20
N ALA A 85 0.64 5.68 9.46
CA ALA A 85 0.54 5.76 8.03
C ALA A 85 -0.53 6.76 7.60
N SER A 86 -0.22 7.51 6.58
CA SER A 86 -1.14 8.48 6.00
C SER A 86 -0.81 8.73 4.53
N PHE A 87 -1.79 9.27 3.81
CA PHE A 87 -1.56 9.77 2.46
C PHE A 87 -2.21 11.13 2.28
N PHE A 88 -1.55 11.98 1.52
CA PHE A 88 -2.07 13.26 1.09
C PHE A 88 -2.58 13.15 -0.34
N LEU A 89 -3.79 13.64 -0.60
CA LEU A 89 -4.38 13.73 -1.93
C LEU A 89 -4.41 15.20 -2.40
N PRO A 90 -3.53 15.61 -3.31
CA PRO A 90 -3.49 16.98 -3.82
C PRO A 90 -4.82 17.42 -4.46
N LEU A 91 -5.55 16.48 -5.10
CA LEU A 91 -6.82 16.77 -5.76
C LEU A 91 -7.85 17.39 -4.82
N VAL A 92 -7.92 16.90 -3.58
CA VAL A 92 -8.86 17.38 -2.56
C VAL A 92 -8.18 18.23 -1.50
N GLY A 93 -6.84 18.33 -1.55
CA GLY A 93 -6.03 19.11 -0.61
C GLY A 93 -6.09 18.59 0.83
N ASN A 94 -6.32 17.29 1.02
CA ASN A 94 -6.52 16.72 2.35
C ASN A 94 -5.58 15.53 2.61
N LYS A 95 -5.19 15.37 3.90
CA LYS A 95 -4.40 14.25 4.40
C LYS A 95 -5.32 13.26 5.11
N PHE A 96 -5.15 11.98 4.80
CA PHE A 96 -5.92 10.89 5.40
C PHE A 96 -5.00 9.99 6.19
N ALA A 97 -5.30 9.79 7.47
CA ALA A 97 -4.70 8.76 8.28
C ALA A 97 -5.23 7.39 7.86
N ILE A 98 -4.37 6.40 7.88
CA ILE A 98 -4.69 5.01 7.60
C ILE A 98 -4.72 4.27 8.94
N ASP A 99 -5.92 4.00 9.44
CA ASP A 99 -6.15 3.19 10.63
C ASP A 99 -6.55 1.78 10.15
N THR A 100 -5.68 0.80 10.35
CA THR A 100 -5.91 -0.54 9.83
C THR A 100 -5.27 -1.60 10.72
N PRO A 101 -5.88 -2.79 10.83
CA PRO A 101 -5.17 -3.98 11.25
C PRO A 101 -4.04 -4.31 10.26
N PRO A 102 -3.16 -5.28 10.57
CA PRO A 102 -2.14 -5.72 9.62
C PRO A 102 -2.78 -6.09 8.27
N ILE A 103 -2.21 -5.54 7.19
CA ILE A 103 -2.68 -5.77 5.83
C ILE A 103 -2.04 -7.06 5.31
N LYS A 104 -2.87 -7.95 4.77
CA LYS A 104 -2.45 -9.25 4.29
C LYS A 104 -2.08 -9.20 2.80
N PHE A 105 -0.92 -9.81 2.47
CA PHE A 105 -0.63 -10.24 1.11
C PHE A 105 -0.98 -11.72 0.95
N HIS A 106 -1.78 -12.04 -0.05
CA HIS A 106 -2.09 -13.42 -0.44
C HIS A 106 -2.05 -13.53 -1.95
N ASP A 107 -1.12 -14.35 -2.45
CA ASP A 107 -0.88 -14.56 -3.89
C ASP A 107 -0.81 -13.23 -4.66
N SER A 108 0.05 -12.33 -4.18
CA SER A 108 0.25 -10.97 -4.72
C SER A 108 -0.96 -10.04 -4.69
N LYS A 109 -2.01 -10.42 -3.98
CA LYS A 109 -3.15 -9.56 -3.69
C LYS A 109 -2.94 -8.90 -2.35
N LEU A 110 -3.05 -7.58 -2.33
CA LEU A 110 -3.17 -6.80 -1.11
C LEU A 110 -4.63 -6.84 -0.67
N ILE A 111 -4.89 -7.43 0.49
CA ILE A 111 -6.24 -7.65 1.00
C ILE A 111 -6.54 -6.60 2.06
N PHE A 112 -7.62 -5.87 1.86
CA PHE A 112 -8.14 -4.86 2.77
C PHE A 112 -9.31 -5.44 3.54
N GLU A 113 -9.15 -5.57 4.86
CA GLU A 113 -10.18 -5.99 5.79
C GLU A 113 -10.36 -4.88 6.82
N ASP A 114 -11.47 -4.15 6.74
CA ASP A 114 -11.81 -3.03 7.63
C ASP A 114 -10.73 -1.94 7.75
N VAL A 115 -10.08 -1.62 6.63
CA VAL A 115 -9.13 -0.51 6.57
C VAL A 115 -9.89 0.80 6.65
N ASN A 116 -9.58 1.61 7.66
CA ASN A 116 -10.23 2.89 7.86
C ASN A 116 -9.33 4.04 7.40
N LEU A 117 -9.88 4.89 6.53
CA LEU A 117 -9.27 6.13 6.09
C LEU A 117 -9.98 7.31 6.74
N ARG A 118 -9.27 8.07 7.54
CA ARG A 118 -9.82 9.21 8.27
C ARG A 118 -9.12 10.50 7.87
N ALA A 119 -9.91 11.49 7.45
CA ALA A 119 -9.38 12.82 7.19
C ALA A 119 -8.77 13.40 8.46
N GLN A 120 -7.63 14.07 8.33
CA GLN A 120 -6.87 14.60 9.46
C GLN A 120 -7.72 15.51 10.34
N GLY A 121 -7.73 15.25 11.66
CA GLY A 121 -8.50 16.01 12.65
C GLY A 121 -10.00 15.68 12.68
N LYS A 122 -10.46 14.68 11.92
CA LYS A 122 -11.87 14.26 11.88
C LYS A 122 -12.09 12.93 12.59
N LYS A 123 -13.32 12.66 13.01
CA LYS A 123 -13.71 11.42 13.70
C LYS A 123 -14.25 10.36 12.73
N GLN A 124 -14.96 10.81 11.70
CA GLN A 124 -15.55 9.93 10.69
C GLN A 124 -14.49 9.39 9.76
N SER A 125 -14.66 8.14 9.33
CA SER A 125 -13.76 7.44 8.42
C SER A 125 -14.52 6.76 7.29
N PHE A 126 -13.80 6.54 6.17
CA PHE A 126 -14.19 5.56 5.16
C PHE A 126 -13.68 4.20 5.59
N SER A 127 -14.50 3.16 5.50
CA SER A 127 -14.06 1.77 5.60
C SER A 127 -13.82 1.21 4.21
N ILE A 128 -12.70 0.54 4.01
CA ILE A 128 -12.32 -0.09 2.75
C ILE A 128 -12.19 -1.59 2.98
N ASN A 129 -12.89 -2.36 2.15
CA ASN A 129 -12.81 -3.82 2.10
C ASN A 129 -12.57 -4.28 0.67
N GLY A 130 -11.89 -5.41 0.49
CA GLY A 130 -11.63 -5.98 -0.82
C GLY A 130 -10.17 -6.26 -1.09
N TYR A 131 -9.75 -6.16 -2.36
CA TYR A 131 -8.36 -6.44 -2.72
C TYR A 131 -7.86 -5.58 -3.89
N LEU A 132 -6.53 -5.47 -3.96
CA LEU A 132 -5.78 -4.91 -5.06
C LEU A 132 -4.67 -5.89 -5.46
N THR A 133 -4.60 -6.29 -6.72
CA THR A 133 -3.49 -7.08 -7.26
C THR A 133 -2.35 -6.15 -7.64
N LEU A 134 -1.19 -6.29 -7.00
CA LEU A 134 -0.09 -5.32 -7.12
C LEU A 134 0.97 -5.67 -8.15
N LEU A 135 1.15 -6.94 -8.49
CA LEU A 135 2.33 -7.38 -9.24
C LEU A 135 1.99 -8.45 -10.28
N GLY A 136 2.55 -8.28 -11.46
CA GLY A 136 2.45 -9.19 -12.59
C GLY A 136 2.42 -8.44 -13.90
N ARG A 137 2.65 -9.13 -15.01
CA ARG A 137 2.43 -8.59 -16.36
C ARG A 137 0.94 -8.40 -16.69
N GLN A 138 0.07 -8.86 -15.81
CA GLN A 138 -1.37 -8.65 -15.94
C GLN A 138 -1.72 -7.26 -15.38
N ALA A 139 -2.68 -6.61 -16.00
CA ALA A 139 -3.20 -5.33 -15.55
C ALA A 139 -3.56 -5.39 -14.06
N LEU A 140 -3.27 -4.32 -13.33
CA LEU A 140 -3.71 -4.16 -11.94
C LEU A 140 -5.21 -4.41 -11.87
N THR A 141 -5.62 -5.41 -11.10
CA THR A 141 -7.04 -5.69 -10.88
C THR A 141 -7.44 -5.30 -9.48
N THR A 142 -8.62 -4.75 -9.37
CA THR A 142 -9.16 -4.35 -8.08
C THR A 142 -10.63 -4.74 -7.94
N ASP A 143 -11.03 -5.06 -6.73
CA ASP A 143 -12.41 -5.20 -6.31
C ASP A 143 -12.49 -4.64 -4.89
N LEU A 144 -12.85 -3.36 -4.77
CA LEU A 144 -12.88 -2.62 -3.52
C LEU A 144 -14.28 -2.10 -3.25
N GLN A 145 -14.73 -2.27 -2.02
CA GLN A 145 -15.90 -1.61 -1.45
C GLN A 145 -15.44 -0.54 -0.47
N ILE A 146 -15.88 0.69 -0.70
CA ILE A 146 -15.59 1.85 0.14
C ILE A 146 -16.92 2.34 0.71
N VAL A 147 -17.04 2.33 2.03
CA VAL A 147 -18.25 2.76 2.74
C VAL A 147 -17.92 3.94 3.63
N GLY A 148 -18.72 5.00 3.53
CA GLY A 148 -18.59 6.17 4.39
C GLY A 148 -19.96 6.69 4.84
N ASN A 149 -20.03 7.23 6.04
CA ASN A 149 -21.21 7.91 6.55
C ASN A 149 -20.80 9.28 7.11
N GLU A 150 -21.31 10.33 6.48
CA GLU A 150 -21.02 11.73 6.82
C GLU A 150 -19.50 12.02 6.91
N VAL A 151 -18.71 11.39 6.04
CA VAL A 151 -17.26 11.58 6.03
C VAL A 151 -16.92 12.89 5.34
N GLU A 152 -16.11 13.69 6.01
CA GLU A 152 -15.62 14.94 5.45
C GLU A 152 -14.46 14.69 4.50
N LEU A 153 -14.75 14.76 3.20
CA LEU A 153 -13.79 14.52 2.14
C LEU A 153 -12.94 15.76 1.85
N ILE A 154 -13.57 16.92 1.85
CA ILE A 154 -12.93 18.21 1.60
C ILE A 154 -13.25 19.14 2.77
N ASP A 155 -12.23 19.78 3.33
CA ASP A 155 -12.35 20.90 4.26
C ASP A 155 -11.14 21.81 4.04
N SER A 156 -11.16 22.53 2.95
CA SER A 156 -10.04 23.37 2.56
C SER A 156 -10.49 24.74 2.08
N LYS A 157 -9.64 25.73 2.35
CA LYS A 157 -9.79 27.06 1.78
C LYS A 157 -9.18 27.08 0.37
N ALA A 158 -9.69 27.95 -0.50
CA ALA A 158 -9.15 28.13 -1.83
C ALA A 158 -7.65 28.42 -1.77
N SER A 159 -6.85 27.65 -2.47
CA SER A 159 -5.41 27.86 -2.62
C SER A 159 -4.97 27.68 -4.07
N ARG A 160 -3.83 28.28 -4.42
CA ARG A 160 -3.29 28.22 -5.79
C ARG A 160 -2.95 26.77 -6.17
N GLY A 161 -3.51 26.27 -7.27
CA GLY A 161 -3.27 24.92 -7.78
C GLY A 161 -4.18 23.84 -7.22
N GLN A 162 -5.10 24.17 -6.32
CA GLN A 162 -6.11 23.25 -5.83
C GLN A 162 -7.36 23.31 -6.71
N MET A 163 -7.80 22.16 -7.20
CA MET A 163 -8.96 22.09 -8.10
C MET A 163 -10.30 22.08 -7.36
N LEU A 164 -10.31 21.56 -6.13
CA LEU A 164 -11.50 21.47 -5.28
C LEU A 164 -11.22 22.10 -3.92
N TYR A 165 -12.11 22.94 -3.46
CA TYR A 165 -12.05 23.60 -2.15
C TYR A 165 -13.45 23.80 -1.58
N GLY A 166 -13.51 24.05 -0.27
CA GLY A 166 -14.78 24.19 0.48
C GLY A 166 -14.96 23.03 1.45
N LYS A 167 -16.20 22.77 1.82
CA LYS A 167 -16.57 21.67 2.71
C LYS A 167 -17.45 20.69 1.96
N LEU A 168 -17.01 19.42 1.90
CA LEU A 168 -17.77 18.34 1.32
C LEU A 168 -17.91 17.19 2.33
N LEU A 169 -19.13 16.93 2.74
CA LEU A 169 -19.53 15.75 3.51
C LEU A 169 -20.10 14.74 2.51
N THR A 170 -19.70 13.50 2.62
CA THR A 170 -20.20 12.44 1.76
C THR A 170 -20.63 11.23 2.58
N SER A 171 -21.71 10.62 2.15
CA SER A 171 -22.19 9.33 2.64
C SER A 171 -22.47 8.44 1.43
N GLY A 172 -22.10 7.18 1.51
CA GLY A 172 -22.38 6.26 0.44
C GLY A 172 -21.54 4.99 0.48
N ASN A 173 -21.85 4.17 -0.51
CA ASN A 173 -21.13 2.93 -0.81
C ASN A 173 -20.63 3.03 -2.26
N ILE A 174 -19.31 2.93 -2.42
CA ILE A 174 -18.65 2.99 -3.72
C ILE A 174 -18.00 1.62 -3.96
N ASN A 175 -18.36 1.01 -5.08
CA ASN A 175 -17.70 -0.21 -5.53
C ASN A 175 -16.76 0.11 -6.69
N VAL A 176 -15.48 -0.19 -6.53
CA VAL A 176 -14.46 -0.02 -7.56
C VAL A 176 -14.03 -1.39 -8.02
N LYS A 177 -14.37 -1.74 -9.27
CA LYS A 177 -14.05 -3.05 -9.83
C LYS A 177 -13.53 -2.92 -11.26
N GLY A 178 -12.42 -3.58 -11.54
CA GLY A 178 -11.89 -3.59 -12.90
C GLY A 178 -10.39 -3.76 -12.98
N HIS A 179 -9.89 -3.45 -14.18
CA HIS A 179 -8.47 -3.33 -14.49
C HIS A 179 -8.09 -1.84 -14.43
N ILE A 180 -6.97 -1.56 -13.78
CA ILE A 180 -6.41 -0.20 -13.67
C ILE A 180 -5.18 -0.10 -14.56
#